data_d3e6bfca1a2d41317ce19480d9f98c2b
#
_entry.id   d3e6bfca1a2d41317ce19480d9f98c2b
#
_cell.length_a   1.000
_cell.length_b   1.000
_cell.length_c   1.000
_cell.angle_alpha   90.00
_cell.angle_beta   90.00
_cell.angle_gamma   90.00
#
_symmetry.space_group_name_H-M   'P 1'
#
loop_
_entity.id
_entity.type
_entity.pdbx_description
1 polymer ?
#
loop_
_entity_poly.entity_id
_entity_poly.type
_entity_poly.pdbx_seq_one_letter_code
_entity_poly.pdbx_strand_id
1 'polypeptide(L)'
;MAKVSFENVEKKYPNGFHAVQDLNLEIADGEFLVLVGPSGCGKSTALRMIAGLEDISSGKLLIGDRVVNDLPPQDRDIAMVFQSYALYPHLSVADNIAYGLKIRKMAKDEIAARIKRASDMLELGPYLDRKPAQLSGGQRQRVAMGRAIVRDPAVFLMDEPLSNLD
;
A
#
# COMPACT_ATOMS: atom_id res chain seq x y z
N MET A 1 -10.12 0.97 -10.00
CA MET A 1 -9.98 0.67 -8.57
C MET A 1 -11.15 -0.18 -8.14
N ALA A 2 -11.24 -0.61 -6.88
CA ALA A 2 -12.34 -1.43 -6.39
C ALA A 2 -12.91 -0.85 -5.09
N LYS A 3 -14.21 -1.10 -4.85
CA LYS A 3 -14.88 -0.83 -3.58
C LYS A 3 -14.23 -1.64 -2.46
N VAL A 4 -14.13 -1.07 -1.26
CA VAL A 4 -13.72 -1.80 -0.04
C VAL A 4 -14.83 -1.71 0.99
N SER A 5 -15.21 -2.85 1.59
CA SER A 5 -16.28 -2.89 2.58
C SER A 5 -15.85 -3.66 3.81
N PHE A 6 -16.09 -3.07 4.98
CA PHE A 6 -16.01 -3.70 6.28
C PHE A 6 -17.43 -3.95 6.78
N GLU A 7 -17.75 -5.19 7.14
CA GLU A 7 -19.04 -5.61 7.67
C GLU A 7 -18.84 -6.23 9.06
N ASN A 8 -19.20 -5.51 10.12
CA ASN A 8 -19.08 -5.92 11.52
C ASN A 8 -17.67 -6.46 11.85
N VAL A 9 -16.62 -5.80 11.33
CA VAL A 9 -15.25 -6.26 11.49
C VAL A 9 -14.71 -5.94 12.87
N GLU A 10 -14.15 -6.96 13.50
CA GLU A 10 -13.46 -6.84 14.78
C GLU A 10 -12.01 -7.30 14.69
N LYS A 11 -11.15 -6.65 15.47
CA LYS A 11 -9.78 -7.11 15.73
C LYS A 11 -9.52 -7.14 17.22
N LYS A 12 -9.34 -8.34 17.76
CA LYS A 12 -8.97 -8.60 19.14
C LYS A 12 -7.65 -9.36 19.17
N TYR A 13 -6.67 -8.81 19.86
CA TYR A 13 -5.38 -9.45 20.04
C TYR A 13 -5.41 -10.51 21.16
N PRO A 14 -4.47 -11.49 21.18
CA PRO A 14 -4.43 -12.53 22.22
C PRO A 14 -4.30 -12.01 23.64
N ASN A 15 -3.71 -10.81 23.83
CA ASN A 15 -3.59 -10.14 25.12
C ASN A 15 -4.91 -9.48 25.60
N GLY A 16 -6.01 -9.66 24.87
CA GLY A 16 -7.32 -9.10 25.17
C GLY A 16 -7.53 -7.66 24.67
N PHE A 17 -6.54 -7.03 24.07
CA PHE A 17 -6.70 -5.68 23.50
C PHE A 17 -7.60 -5.71 22.26
N HIS A 18 -8.65 -4.90 22.27
CA HIS A 18 -9.63 -4.77 21.20
C HIS A 18 -9.29 -3.54 20.34
N ALA A 19 -8.53 -3.76 19.29
CA ALA A 19 -8.01 -2.69 18.45
C ALA A 19 -9.05 -2.09 17.49
N VAL A 20 -9.99 -2.92 17.01
CA VAL A 20 -11.09 -2.52 16.14
C VAL A 20 -12.35 -3.21 16.61
N GLN A 21 -13.45 -2.46 16.80
CA GLN A 21 -14.71 -2.95 17.33
C GLN A 21 -15.83 -2.57 16.38
N ASP A 22 -16.59 -3.59 15.92
CA ASP A 22 -17.78 -3.45 15.07
C ASP A 22 -17.61 -2.41 13.94
N LEU A 23 -16.49 -2.49 13.23
CA LEU A 23 -16.21 -1.57 12.13
C LEU A 23 -17.13 -1.89 10.95
N ASN A 24 -17.98 -0.94 10.63
CA ASN A 24 -18.82 -0.93 9.46
C ASN A 24 -18.44 0.27 8.61
N LEU A 25 -17.87 0.05 7.44
CA LEU A 25 -17.37 1.10 6.57
C LEU A 25 -17.45 0.65 5.12
N GLU A 26 -17.98 1.51 4.28
CA GLU A 26 -18.00 1.31 2.83
C GLU A 26 -17.22 2.42 2.15
N ILE A 27 -16.23 2.05 1.35
CA ILE A 27 -15.40 2.94 0.55
C ILE A 27 -15.71 2.66 -0.91
N ALA A 28 -16.29 3.63 -1.61
CA ALA A 28 -16.69 3.46 -2.99
C ALA A 28 -15.48 3.30 -3.94
N ASP A 29 -15.73 2.74 -5.11
CA ASP A 29 -14.71 2.69 -6.18
C ASP A 29 -14.26 4.11 -6.56
N GLY A 30 -12.94 4.33 -6.54
CA GLY A 30 -12.35 5.64 -6.83
C GLY A 30 -12.42 6.65 -5.70
N GLU A 31 -12.99 6.31 -4.55
CA GLU A 31 -13.05 7.20 -3.39
C GLU A 31 -11.67 7.34 -2.73
N PHE A 32 -11.37 8.58 -2.31
CA PHE A 32 -10.20 8.90 -1.49
C PHE A 32 -10.64 9.10 -0.04
N LEU A 33 -10.37 8.11 0.80
CA LEU A 33 -10.72 8.13 2.23
C LEU A 33 -9.49 8.42 3.09
N VAL A 34 -9.63 9.31 4.06
CA VAL A 34 -8.60 9.60 5.07
C VAL A 34 -9.08 9.16 6.45
N LEU A 35 -8.31 8.28 7.09
CA LEU A 35 -8.52 7.86 8.47
C LEU A 35 -7.80 8.82 9.42
N VAL A 36 -8.56 9.53 10.24
CA VAL A 36 -8.03 10.50 11.21
C VAL A 36 -8.36 10.04 12.64
N GLY A 37 -7.41 10.23 13.54
CA GLY A 37 -7.59 9.89 14.94
C GLY A 37 -6.27 9.84 15.72
N PRO A 38 -6.31 9.77 17.04
CA PRO A 38 -5.11 9.71 17.87
C PRO A 38 -4.28 8.45 17.60
N SER A 39 -3.01 8.47 18.04
CA SER A 39 -2.16 7.28 17.97
C SER A 39 -2.79 6.10 18.73
N GLY A 40 -2.72 4.91 18.14
CA GLY A 40 -3.27 3.70 18.75
C GLY A 40 -4.78 3.48 18.58
N CYS A 41 -5.51 4.33 17.85
CA CYS A 41 -6.96 4.17 17.64
C CYS A 41 -7.34 3.16 16.52
N GLY A 42 -6.40 2.36 16.02
CA GLY A 42 -6.69 1.29 15.06
C GLY A 42 -6.55 1.65 13.58
N LYS A 43 -6.11 2.86 13.19
CA LYS A 43 -5.95 3.26 11.78
C LYS A 43 -5.02 2.33 10.99
N SER A 44 -3.79 2.17 11.46
CA SER A 44 -2.81 1.27 10.82
C SER A 44 -3.25 -0.19 10.86
N THR A 45 -3.97 -0.59 11.92
CA THR A 45 -4.57 -1.92 12.00
C THR A 45 -5.61 -2.13 10.89
N ALA A 46 -6.51 -1.18 10.68
CA ALA A 46 -7.50 -1.24 9.60
C ALA A 46 -6.83 -1.35 8.22
N LEU A 47 -5.81 -0.51 7.94
CA LEU A 47 -5.04 -0.58 6.69
C LEU A 47 -4.35 -1.93 6.50
N ARG A 48 -3.73 -2.46 7.56
CA ARG A 48 -3.06 -3.77 7.54
C ARG A 48 -4.04 -4.94 7.35
N MET A 49 -5.26 -4.83 7.90
CA MET A 49 -6.31 -5.82 7.64
C MET A 49 -6.73 -5.82 6.16
N ILE A 50 -6.87 -4.65 5.50
CA ILE A 50 -7.11 -4.60 4.05
C ILE A 50 -5.94 -5.22 3.28
N ALA A 51 -4.71 -4.93 3.69
CA ALA A 51 -3.51 -5.47 3.05
C ALA A 51 -3.31 -6.98 3.26
N GLY A 52 -4.01 -7.61 4.20
CA GLY A 52 -3.79 -9.01 4.59
C GLY A 52 -2.54 -9.23 5.43
N LEU A 53 -2.01 -8.16 6.01
CA LEU A 53 -0.87 -8.19 6.94
C LEU A 53 -1.31 -8.38 8.39
N GLU A 54 -2.60 -8.25 8.65
CA GLU A 54 -3.23 -8.45 9.94
C GLU A 54 -4.55 -9.19 9.74
N ASP A 55 -4.77 -10.27 10.50
CA ASP A 55 -6.00 -11.05 10.42
C ASP A 55 -7.15 -10.32 11.13
N ILE A 56 -8.36 -10.44 10.63
CA ILE A 56 -9.56 -10.03 11.34
C ILE A 56 -10.00 -11.11 12.32
N SER A 57 -10.58 -10.73 13.46
CA SER A 57 -11.08 -11.68 14.47
C SER A 57 -12.49 -12.15 14.15
N SER A 58 -13.33 -11.28 13.60
CA SER A 58 -14.70 -11.59 13.14
C SER A 58 -15.18 -10.57 12.12
N GLY A 59 -16.32 -10.80 11.52
CA GLY A 59 -16.89 -9.98 10.45
C GLY A 59 -16.41 -10.36 9.06
N LYS A 60 -16.63 -9.49 8.09
CA LYS A 60 -16.22 -9.69 6.70
C LYS A 60 -15.52 -8.46 6.16
N LEU A 61 -14.44 -8.67 5.43
CA LEU A 61 -13.74 -7.67 4.65
C LEU A 61 -13.84 -8.04 3.16
N LEU A 62 -14.34 -7.11 2.35
CA LEU A 62 -14.48 -7.32 0.91
C LEU A 62 -13.65 -6.30 0.13
N ILE A 63 -13.07 -6.76 -0.97
CA ILE A 63 -12.49 -5.93 -2.03
C ILE A 63 -13.26 -6.24 -3.32
N GLY A 64 -13.97 -5.25 -3.85
CA GLY A 64 -15.02 -5.50 -4.83
C GLY A 64 -16.12 -6.37 -4.20
N ASP A 65 -16.51 -7.43 -4.90
CA ASP A 65 -17.50 -8.41 -4.43
C ASP A 65 -16.87 -9.64 -3.75
N ARG A 66 -15.54 -9.62 -3.58
CA ARG A 66 -14.78 -10.77 -3.07
C ARG A 66 -14.47 -10.60 -1.59
N VAL A 67 -14.89 -11.57 -0.77
CA VAL A 67 -14.45 -11.68 0.63
C VAL A 67 -12.97 -12.06 0.65
N VAL A 68 -12.14 -11.28 1.37
CA VAL A 68 -10.68 -11.42 1.37
C VAL A 68 -10.11 -11.84 2.72
N ASN A 69 -10.96 -12.18 3.70
CA ASN A 69 -10.53 -12.53 5.05
C ASN A 69 -9.33 -13.48 5.09
N ASP A 70 -9.40 -14.57 4.33
CA ASP A 70 -8.42 -15.66 4.35
C ASP A 70 -7.41 -15.58 3.20
N LEU A 71 -7.42 -14.50 2.44
CA LEU A 71 -6.50 -14.32 1.32
C LEU A 71 -5.19 -13.68 1.77
N PRO A 72 -4.04 -14.24 1.38
CA PRO A 72 -2.75 -13.62 1.63
C PRO A 72 -2.59 -12.32 0.83
N PRO A 73 -1.69 -11.41 1.24
CA PRO A 73 -1.51 -10.09 0.61
C PRO A 73 -1.33 -10.13 -0.91
N GLN A 74 -0.57 -11.11 -1.43
CA GLN A 74 -0.29 -11.24 -2.85
C GLN A 74 -1.52 -11.51 -3.73
N ASP A 75 -2.60 -12.04 -3.13
CA ASP A 75 -3.84 -12.42 -3.83
C ASP A 75 -4.94 -11.36 -3.71
N ARG A 76 -4.67 -10.23 -3.05
CA ARG A 76 -5.66 -9.16 -2.80
C ARG A 76 -5.65 -8.03 -3.82
N ASP A 77 -4.70 -8.00 -4.74
CA ASP A 77 -4.51 -6.93 -5.73
C ASP A 77 -4.46 -5.53 -5.10
N ILE A 78 -3.69 -5.41 -4.03
CA ILE A 78 -3.45 -4.15 -3.32
C ILE A 78 -2.01 -3.67 -3.49
N ALA A 79 -1.79 -2.38 -3.34
CA ALA A 79 -0.47 -1.80 -3.12
C ALA A 79 -0.48 -0.97 -1.84
N MET A 80 0.58 -1.09 -1.03
CA MET A 80 0.72 -0.38 0.22
C MET A 80 2.03 0.41 0.24
N VAL A 81 1.92 1.67 0.62
CA VAL A 81 3.06 2.54 0.95
C VAL A 81 3.18 2.58 2.47
N PHE A 82 4.29 2.05 2.98
CA PHE A 82 4.57 1.99 4.41
C PHE A 82 5.17 3.31 4.91
N GLN A 83 4.99 3.61 6.17
CA GLN A 83 5.58 4.75 6.86
C GLN A 83 7.13 4.79 6.71
N SER A 84 7.79 3.64 6.73
CA SER A 84 9.24 3.50 6.54
C SER A 84 9.68 3.45 5.06
N TYR A 85 8.73 3.60 4.11
CA TYR A 85 8.90 3.45 2.65
C TYR A 85 9.30 2.06 2.17
N ALA A 86 9.93 1.22 2.98
CA ALA A 86 10.33 -0.17 2.71
C ALA A 86 11.07 -0.35 1.36
N LEU A 87 11.99 0.57 1.03
CA LEU A 87 12.79 0.49 -0.19
C LEU A 87 13.90 -0.54 -0.05
N TYR A 88 14.23 -1.21 -1.15
CA TYR A 88 15.36 -2.13 -1.23
C TYR A 88 16.66 -1.31 -1.33
N PRO A 89 17.53 -1.29 -0.29
CA PRO A 89 18.66 -0.35 -0.22
C PRO A 89 19.76 -0.64 -1.24
N HIS A 90 19.86 -1.88 -1.70
CA HIS A 90 20.86 -2.33 -2.68
C HIS A 90 20.44 -2.10 -4.13
N LEU A 91 19.18 -1.81 -4.40
CA LEU A 91 18.63 -1.56 -5.73
C LEU A 91 18.62 -0.07 -6.06
N SER A 92 18.76 0.27 -7.36
CA SER A 92 18.51 1.61 -7.86
C SER A 92 17.04 2.02 -7.70
N VAL A 93 16.74 3.30 -7.90
CA VAL A 93 15.34 3.78 -7.95
C VAL A 93 14.56 3.06 -9.03
N ALA A 94 15.10 2.97 -10.25
CA ALA A 94 14.46 2.26 -11.36
C ALA A 94 14.20 0.78 -11.02
N ASP A 95 15.17 0.09 -10.41
CA ASP A 95 15.02 -1.31 -10.02
C ASP A 95 14.04 -1.50 -8.85
N ASN A 96 14.00 -0.56 -7.91
CA ASN A 96 12.99 -0.55 -6.86
C ASN A 96 11.58 -0.50 -7.46
N ILE A 97 11.34 0.42 -8.41
CA ILE A 97 10.05 0.56 -9.08
C ILE A 97 9.72 -0.69 -9.92
N ALA A 98 10.69 -1.22 -10.65
CA ALA A 98 10.51 -2.38 -11.51
C ALA A 98 10.31 -3.71 -10.76
N TYR A 99 10.73 -3.81 -9.50
CA TYR A 99 10.89 -5.08 -8.80
C TYR A 99 9.64 -5.97 -8.83
N GLY A 100 8.49 -5.42 -8.44
CA GLY A 100 7.23 -6.17 -8.44
C GLY A 100 6.77 -6.60 -9.84
N LEU A 101 7.08 -5.81 -10.87
CA LEU A 101 6.75 -6.11 -12.25
C LEU A 101 7.64 -7.25 -12.80
N LYS A 102 8.93 -7.25 -12.42
CA LYS A 102 9.88 -8.32 -12.77
C LYS A 102 9.46 -9.67 -12.17
N ILE A 103 9.01 -9.68 -10.90
CA ILE A 103 8.49 -10.89 -10.24
C ILE A 103 7.27 -11.45 -10.99
N ARG A 104 6.38 -10.58 -11.46
CA ARG A 104 5.22 -10.95 -12.28
C ARG A 104 5.58 -11.34 -13.72
N LYS A 105 6.87 -11.39 -14.07
CA LYS A 105 7.38 -11.77 -15.39
C LYS A 105 6.81 -10.90 -16.53
N MET A 106 6.53 -9.63 -16.25
CA MET A 106 6.07 -8.67 -17.25
C MET A 106 7.13 -8.44 -18.32
N ALA A 107 6.71 -8.16 -19.57
CA ALA A 107 7.62 -7.87 -20.67
C ALA A 107 8.49 -6.63 -20.37
N LYS A 108 9.76 -6.66 -20.80
CA LYS A 108 10.73 -5.57 -20.53
C LYS A 108 10.27 -4.21 -21.05
N ASP A 109 9.68 -4.19 -22.25
CA ASP A 109 9.19 -2.95 -22.87
C ASP A 109 8.01 -2.35 -22.09
N GLU A 110 7.12 -3.19 -21.56
CA GLU A 110 6.03 -2.76 -20.71
C GLU A 110 6.53 -2.23 -19.36
N ILE A 111 7.52 -2.89 -18.76
CA ILE A 111 8.17 -2.42 -17.53
C ILE A 111 8.78 -1.04 -17.76
N ALA A 112 9.54 -0.85 -18.86
CA ALA A 112 10.15 0.42 -19.20
C ALA A 112 9.11 1.54 -19.38
N ALA A 113 8.01 1.26 -20.08
CA ALA A 113 6.93 2.21 -20.27
C ALA A 113 6.25 2.62 -18.94
N ARG A 114 6.01 1.66 -18.04
CA ARG A 114 5.41 1.92 -16.73
C ARG A 114 6.34 2.73 -15.83
N ILE A 115 7.64 2.40 -15.81
CA ILE A 115 8.66 3.18 -15.07
C ILE A 115 8.71 4.60 -15.59
N LYS A 116 8.75 4.80 -16.91
CA LYS A 116 8.76 6.13 -17.50
C LYS A 116 7.54 6.94 -17.06
N ARG A 117 6.34 6.38 -17.16
CA ARG A 117 5.09 7.05 -16.77
C ARG A 117 5.10 7.43 -15.28
N ALA A 118 5.50 6.52 -14.39
CA ALA A 118 5.58 6.80 -12.95
C ALA A 118 6.68 7.83 -12.64
N SER A 119 7.81 7.75 -13.33
CA SER A 119 8.92 8.70 -13.20
C SER A 119 8.53 10.11 -13.63
N ASP A 120 7.81 10.25 -14.75
CA ASP A 120 7.32 11.54 -15.23
C ASP A 120 6.30 12.13 -14.24
N MET A 121 5.37 11.32 -13.73
CA MET A 121 4.34 11.74 -12.77
C MET A 121 4.92 12.20 -11.42
N LEU A 122 6.00 11.55 -10.96
CA LEU A 122 6.58 11.74 -9.64
C LEU A 122 7.92 12.52 -9.67
N GLU A 123 8.29 13.04 -10.83
CA GLU A 123 9.53 13.81 -11.03
C GLU A 123 10.79 13.03 -10.60
N LEU A 124 10.85 11.73 -10.91
CA LEU A 124 11.94 10.84 -10.51
C LEU A 124 13.04 10.68 -11.57
N GLY A 125 12.87 11.28 -12.77
CA GLY A 125 13.80 11.14 -13.89
C GLY A 125 15.27 11.32 -13.51
N PRO A 126 15.67 12.41 -12.82
CA PRO A 126 17.07 12.66 -12.43
C PRO A 126 17.63 11.68 -11.39
N TYR A 127 16.80 10.84 -10.80
CA TYR A 127 17.16 9.98 -9.66
C TYR A 127 17.11 8.48 -9.99
N LEU A 128 16.73 8.07 -11.19
CA LEU A 128 16.48 6.67 -11.56
C LEU A 128 17.67 5.75 -11.29
N ASP A 129 18.90 6.24 -11.48
CA ASP A 129 20.14 5.47 -11.27
C ASP A 129 20.68 5.54 -9.83
N ARG A 130 20.07 6.36 -8.96
CA ARG A 130 20.48 6.50 -7.56
C ARG A 130 19.97 5.34 -6.70
N LYS A 131 20.67 5.12 -5.57
CA LYS A 131 20.20 4.21 -4.51
C LYS A 131 19.48 5.00 -3.41
N PRO A 132 18.62 4.34 -2.61
CA PRO A 132 17.85 4.98 -1.53
C PRO A 132 18.68 5.84 -0.56
N ALA A 133 19.93 5.43 -0.25
CA ALA A 133 20.82 6.20 0.62
C ALA A 133 21.24 7.58 0.05
N GLN A 134 21.09 7.79 -1.26
CA GLN A 134 21.43 9.02 -1.98
C GLN A 134 20.22 9.95 -2.16
N LEU A 135 19.09 9.63 -1.53
CA LEU A 135 17.82 10.34 -1.69
C LEU A 135 17.41 11.05 -0.40
N SER A 136 16.73 12.19 -0.55
CA SER A 136 16.03 12.84 0.56
C SER A 136 14.81 12.01 1.02
N GLY A 137 14.24 12.33 2.18
CA GLY A 137 13.01 11.70 2.68
C GLY A 137 11.86 11.76 1.67
N GLY A 138 11.58 12.95 1.13
CA GLY A 138 10.54 13.14 0.11
C GLY A 138 10.81 12.40 -1.20
N GLN A 139 12.09 12.29 -1.61
CA GLN A 139 12.44 11.50 -2.79
C GLN A 139 12.22 10.01 -2.54
N ARG A 140 12.61 9.47 -1.38
CA ARG A 140 12.33 8.08 -0.99
C ARG A 140 10.83 7.79 -0.97
N GLN A 141 10.03 8.72 -0.45
CA GLN A 141 8.58 8.60 -0.46
C GLN A 141 8.03 8.50 -1.88
N ARG A 142 8.46 9.39 -2.79
CA ARG A 142 8.05 9.35 -4.19
C ARG A 142 8.44 8.02 -4.88
N VAL A 143 9.59 7.46 -4.56
CA VAL A 143 10.00 6.13 -5.06
C VAL A 143 9.05 5.05 -4.54
N ALA A 144 8.67 5.07 -3.26
CA ALA A 144 7.71 4.12 -2.69
C ALA A 144 6.33 4.23 -3.35
N MET A 145 5.89 5.46 -3.64
CA MET A 145 4.65 5.70 -4.41
C MET A 145 4.78 5.15 -5.84
N GLY A 146 5.92 5.35 -6.51
CA GLY A 146 6.19 4.81 -7.84
C GLY A 146 6.09 3.28 -7.89
N ARG A 147 6.63 2.58 -6.88
CA ARG A 147 6.50 1.13 -6.72
C ARG A 147 5.04 0.67 -6.65
N ALA A 148 4.20 1.45 -6.00
CA ALA A 148 2.78 1.17 -5.86
C ALA A 148 2.02 1.45 -7.17
N ILE A 149 2.25 2.62 -7.77
CA ILE A 149 1.54 3.10 -8.97
C ILE A 149 1.75 2.19 -10.18
N VAL A 150 2.99 1.73 -10.42
CA VAL A 150 3.29 0.89 -11.60
C VAL A 150 2.58 -0.46 -11.60
N ARG A 151 2.08 -0.91 -10.44
CA ARG A 151 1.36 -2.18 -10.30
C ARG A 151 -0.09 -2.09 -10.77
N ASP A 152 -0.63 -0.87 -10.88
CA ASP A 152 -2.03 -0.59 -11.20
C ASP A 152 -2.99 -1.39 -10.31
N PRO A 153 -2.90 -1.26 -8.97
CA PRO A 153 -3.65 -2.08 -8.03
C PRO A 153 -5.13 -1.70 -7.97
N ALA A 154 -5.98 -2.64 -7.53
CA ALA A 154 -7.39 -2.38 -7.27
C ALA A 154 -7.58 -1.43 -6.07
N VAL A 155 -6.68 -1.48 -5.07
CA VAL A 155 -6.73 -0.62 -3.87
C VAL A 155 -5.35 -0.09 -3.54
N PHE A 156 -5.26 1.23 -3.28
CA PHE A 156 -4.08 1.89 -2.72
C PHE A 156 -4.24 2.09 -1.22
N LEU A 157 -3.23 1.70 -0.46
CA LEU A 157 -3.14 1.90 0.99
C LEU A 157 -1.92 2.76 1.32
N MET A 158 -2.10 3.79 2.16
CA MET A 158 -1.02 4.66 2.61
C MET A 158 -1.03 4.74 4.14
N ASP A 159 0.01 4.19 4.78
CA ASP A 159 0.18 4.21 6.23
C ASP A 159 1.07 5.37 6.63
N GLU A 160 0.46 6.45 7.16
CA GLU A 160 1.11 7.69 7.58
C GLU A 160 2.12 8.26 6.56
N PRO A 161 1.71 8.51 5.30
CA PRO A 161 2.64 8.87 4.24
C PRO A 161 3.36 10.19 4.47
N LEU A 162 2.84 11.08 5.33
CA LEU A 162 3.39 12.41 5.58
C LEU A 162 4.20 12.51 6.88
N SER A 163 4.29 11.45 7.66
CA SER A 163 4.92 11.46 9.00
C SER A 163 6.43 11.76 8.99
N ASN A 164 7.10 11.60 7.85
CA ASN A 164 8.54 11.81 7.70
C ASN A 164 8.87 13.02 6.79
N LEU A 165 7.89 13.89 6.55
CA LEU A 165 8.07 15.15 5.83
C LEU A 165 8.16 16.27 6.87
N ASP A 166 9.38 16.67 7.24
CA ASP A 166 9.69 17.92 7.94
C ASP A 166 10.07 19.01 6.94
#